data_a03f01e7e1594a84b948d1ff420c881a
#
_entry.id   a03f01e7e1594a84b948d1ff420c881a
#
_cell.length_a   1.000
_cell.length_b   1.000
_cell.length_c   1.000
_cell.angle_alpha   90.00
_cell.angle_beta   90.00
_cell.angle_gamma   90.00
#
_symmetry.space_group_name_H-M   'P 1'
#
loop_
_entity.id
_entity.type
_entity.pdbx_description
1 polymer ?
#
loop_
_entity_poly.entity_id
_entity_poly.type
_entity_poly.pdbx_seq_one_letter_code
_entity_poly.pdbx_strand_id
1 'polypeptide(L)'
;MKKVELGKTGIKVSRLGIGTGTGLPSGYCAQALMDTNELAGLLLYSLDRGINHWDTAFQYNTYSHIKEALKQIRRTDVVLTTKFSAAHEKETIRDFNTTLKDLNVDYIDVCLLHGVRTNTELQMRSGALNAMVKLKNEGKVRAIGLSSHGLSVLKSVLEMPELDLVWARINYAGLNMDSECLGMYDQMASVYWLKKCYKLLPERVKLLIRPKVSHEPITEDERNEVEATLQKIHSQSKGIVGMKVLAEGMLRDDAEKAIKYVNSLSFVDSFIIGMLNKEEIDENCRIVNAENMVSEDVEK
;
A
#
# COMPACT_ATOMS: atom_id res chain seq x y z
N MET A 1 4.43 9.20 17.93
CA MET A 1 4.92 8.02 17.16
C MET A 1 6.24 8.35 16.48
N LYS A 2 7.21 7.42 16.50
CA LYS A 2 8.52 7.57 15.83
C LYS A 2 8.33 7.82 14.31
N LYS A 3 9.05 8.79 13.77
CA LYS A 3 9.12 9.04 12.32
C LYS A 3 10.41 8.43 11.76
N VAL A 4 10.29 7.81 10.60
CA VAL A 4 11.38 7.17 9.87
C VAL A 4 11.42 7.71 8.45
N GLU A 5 12.55 7.66 7.81
CA GLU A 5 12.68 8.02 6.40
C GLU A 5 12.38 6.80 5.53
N LEU A 6 11.63 6.97 4.44
CA LEU A 6 11.38 5.92 3.46
C LEU A 6 12.62 5.76 2.56
N GLY A 7 13.44 4.76 2.83
CA GLY A 7 14.72 4.58 2.13
C GLY A 7 15.55 5.87 2.14
N LYS A 8 15.99 6.33 0.97
CA LYS A 8 16.73 7.61 0.78
C LYS A 8 15.90 8.69 0.07
N THR A 9 14.57 8.67 0.23
CA THR A 9 13.69 9.64 -0.47
C THR A 9 13.62 11.01 0.18
N GLY A 10 14.13 11.18 1.39
CA GLY A 10 13.92 12.38 2.22
C GLY A 10 12.50 12.51 2.77
N ILE A 11 11.63 11.53 2.52
CA ILE A 11 10.22 11.53 2.98
C ILE A 11 10.15 10.86 4.36
N LYS A 12 9.77 11.64 5.38
CA LYS A 12 9.62 11.15 6.76
C LYS A 12 8.18 10.78 7.06
N VAL A 13 7.94 9.52 7.38
CA VAL A 13 6.64 8.96 7.74
C VAL A 13 6.62 8.40 9.16
N SER A 14 5.44 8.27 9.74
CA SER A 14 5.24 7.47 10.95
C SER A 14 5.49 6.00 10.67
N ARG A 15 6.00 5.27 11.66
CA ARG A 15 6.22 3.82 11.57
C ARG A 15 4.95 3.06 11.20
N LEU A 16 3.80 3.45 11.76
CA LEU A 16 2.46 3.01 11.38
C LEU A 16 1.81 4.02 10.44
N GLY A 17 1.23 3.55 9.34
CA GLY A 17 0.39 4.33 8.46
C GLY A 17 -1.06 3.85 8.47
N ILE A 18 -1.99 4.74 8.12
CA ILE A 18 -3.42 4.41 7.98
C ILE A 18 -3.76 4.16 6.51
N GLY A 19 -4.37 2.99 6.24
CA GLY A 19 -4.85 2.61 4.91
C GLY A 19 -6.34 2.83 4.77
N THR A 20 -6.77 3.33 3.61
CA THR A 20 -8.19 3.56 3.29
C THR A 20 -8.78 2.48 2.38
N GLY A 21 -8.10 1.33 2.25
CA GLY A 21 -8.46 0.24 1.33
C GLY A 21 -8.75 -1.09 2.03
N THR A 22 -9.44 -1.08 3.18
CA THR A 22 -9.86 -2.32 3.85
C THR A 22 -10.90 -3.05 3.00
N GLY A 23 -10.51 -4.19 2.43
CA GLY A 23 -11.37 -4.96 1.54
C GLY A 23 -12.55 -5.61 2.28
N LEU A 24 -13.73 -5.54 1.69
CA LEU A 24 -14.91 -6.27 2.11
C LEU A 24 -15.18 -7.45 1.16
N PRO A 25 -15.89 -8.50 1.60
CA PRO A 25 -16.29 -9.61 0.73
C PRO A 25 -17.08 -9.15 -0.51
N SER A 26 -17.78 -8.01 -0.41
CA SER A 26 -18.51 -7.38 -1.52
C SER A 26 -17.60 -6.81 -2.63
N GLY A 27 -16.28 -6.71 -2.38
CA GLY A 27 -15.32 -6.09 -3.29
C GLY A 27 -15.20 -4.57 -3.17
N TYR A 28 -15.95 -3.95 -2.26
CA TYR A 28 -15.80 -2.53 -1.90
C TYR A 28 -14.74 -2.36 -0.80
N CYS A 29 -14.25 -1.14 -0.61
CA CYS A 29 -13.47 -0.77 0.55
C CYS A 29 -14.41 -0.29 1.67
N ALA A 30 -14.21 -0.77 2.88
CA ALA A 30 -15.04 -0.40 4.03
C ALA A 30 -15.07 1.12 4.24
N GLN A 31 -13.92 1.77 4.14
CA GLN A 31 -13.78 3.22 4.30
C GLN A 31 -14.53 4.01 3.22
N ALA A 32 -14.70 3.46 2.01
CA ALA A 32 -15.47 4.13 0.95
C ALA A 32 -16.98 4.14 1.22
N LEU A 33 -17.46 3.30 2.14
CA LEU A 33 -18.86 3.22 2.56
C LEU A 33 -19.16 4.06 3.81
N MET A 34 -18.13 4.61 4.45
CA MET A 34 -18.29 5.53 5.60
C MET A 34 -18.82 6.88 5.12
N ASP A 35 -19.44 7.62 6.03
CA ASP A 35 -19.73 9.04 5.77
C ASP A 35 -18.43 9.82 5.54
N THR A 36 -18.49 10.83 4.66
CA THR A 36 -17.30 11.60 4.28
C THR A 36 -16.66 12.30 5.48
N ASN A 37 -17.45 12.86 6.39
CA ASN A 37 -16.91 13.54 7.59
C ASN A 37 -16.43 12.54 8.64
N GLU A 38 -17.06 11.36 8.71
CA GLU A 38 -16.64 10.29 9.62
C GLU A 38 -15.23 9.82 9.29
N LEU A 39 -14.95 9.42 8.04
CA LEU A 39 -13.61 9.00 7.65
C LEU A 39 -12.61 10.17 7.70
N ALA A 40 -13.01 11.38 7.31
CA ALA A 40 -12.17 12.55 7.46
C ALA A 40 -11.78 12.80 8.93
N GLY A 41 -12.73 12.71 9.85
CA GLY A 41 -12.49 12.80 11.28
C GLY A 41 -11.56 11.71 11.82
N LEU A 42 -11.67 10.49 11.28
CA LEU A 42 -10.79 9.37 11.64
C LEU A 42 -9.35 9.61 11.14
N LEU A 43 -9.18 10.13 9.93
CA LEU A 43 -7.86 10.51 9.39
C LEU A 43 -7.22 11.62 10.22
N LEU A 44 -7.96 12.65 10.60
CA LEU A 44 -7.48 13.72 11.48
C LEU A 44 -7.10 13.19 12.87
N TYR A 45 -7.94 12.32 13.44
CA TYR A 45 -7.62 11.66 14.69
C TYR A 45 -6.32 10.82 14.60
N SER A 46 -6.12 10.11 13.50
CA SER A 46 -4.88 9.37 13.28
C SER A 46 -3.65 10.29 13.24
N LEU A 47 -3.78 11.47 12.63
CA LEU A 47 -2.72 12.48 12.61
C LEU A 47 -2.42 13.01 14.03
N ASP A 48 -3.43 13.26 14.85
CA ASP A 48 -3.26 13.67 16.28
C ASP A 48 -2.54 12.60 17.11
N ARG A 49 -2.67 11.31 16.73
CA ARG A 49 -1.90 10.19 17.31
C ARG A 49 -0.50 10.05 16.73
N GLY A 50 -0.12 10.93 15.80
CA GLY A 50 1.19 10.99 15.17
C GLY A 50 1.33 10.12 13.92
N ILE A 51 0.23 9.60 13.36
CA ILE A 51 0.19 8.86 12.10
C ILE A 51 0.07 9.88 10.96
N ASN A 52 1.18 10.20 10.31
CA ASN A 52 1.19 11.11 9.16
C ASN A 52 1.25 10.39 7.80
N HIS A 53 1.31 9.07 7.76
CA HIS A 53 1.36 8.27 6.53
C HIS A 53 -0.06 7.80 6.16
N TRP A 54 -0.67 8.46 5.16
CA TRP A 54 -2.01 8.13 4.67
C TRP A 54 -1.92 7.41 3.33
N ASP A 55 -2.42 6.18 3.28
CA ASP A 55 -2.33 5.30 2.13
C ASP A 55 -3.70 5.09 1.48
N THR A 56 -3.79 5.40 0.19
CA THR A 56 -4.99 5.21 -0.64
C THR A 56 -4.64 4.61 -2.00
N ALA A 57 -5.62 4.50 -2.88
CA ALA A 57 -5.46 4.15 -4.29
C ALA A 57 -6.60 4.75 -5.12
N PHE A 58 -6.35 4.95 -6.40
CA PHE A 58 -7.34 5.48 -7.36
C PHE A 58 -8.67 4.70 -7.35
N GLN A 59 -8.60 3.38 -7.12
CA GLN A 59 -9.78 2.51 -7.13
C GLN A 59 -10.52 2.43 -5.78
N TYR A 60 -9.98 3.01 -4.70
CA TYR A 60 -10.59 2.86 -3.35
C TYR A 60 -11.81 3.76 -3.13
N ASN A 61 -12.01 4.77 -4.00
CA ASN A 61 -13.11 5.73 -3.91
C ASN A 61 -13.15 6.52 -2.58
N THR A 62 -11.97 6.81 -2.00
CA THR A 62 -11.84 7.52 -0.72
C THR A 62 -11.26 8.94 -0.86
N TYR A 63 -11.07 9.43 -2.09
CA TYR A 63 -10.48 10.76 -2.30
C TYR A 63 -11.33 11.91 -1.76
N SER A 64 -12.66 11.82 -1.84
CA SER A 64 -13.57 12.83 -1.25
C SER A 64 -13.39 12.95 0.26
N HIS A 65 -13.20 11.83 0.96
CA HIS A 65 -12.98 11.78 2.40
C HIS A 65 -11.63 12.39 2.79
N ILE A 66 -10.56 12.00 2.05
CA ILE A 66 -9.22 12.55 2.27
C ILE A 66 -9.20 14.05 1.98
N LYS A 67 -9.84 14.50 0.90
CA LYS A 67 -10.00 15.92 0.57
C LYS A 67 -10.65 16.70 1.72
N GLU A 68 -11.69 16.13 2.34
CA GLU A 68 -12.36 16.78 3.47
C GLU A 68 -11.43 16.94 4.67
N ALA A 69 -10.63 15.92 5.00
CA ALA A 69 -9.61 15.99 6.04
C ALA A 69 -8.53 17.04 5.70
N LEU A 70 -8.06 17.07 4.45
CA LEU A 70 -7.00 18.00 4.01
C LEU A 70 -7.42 19.48 4.09
N LYS A 71 -8.69 19.83 4.16
CA LYS A 71 -9.15 21.21 4.38
C LYS A 71 -8.81 21.74 5.78
N GLN A 72 -8.55 20.87 6.76
CA GLN A 72 -8.38 21.20 8.16
C GLN A 72 -6.92 21.19 8.63
N ILE A 73 -5.98 20.82 7.74
CA ILE A 73 -4.54 20.70 8.04
C ILE A 73 -3.71 21.29 6.89
N ARG A 74 -2.43 21.51 7.16
CA ARG A 74 -1.51 21.84 6.07
C ARG A 74 -1.21 20.59 5.26
N ARG A 75 -1.16 20.68 3.93
CA ARG A 75 -0.83 19.55 3.04
C ARG A 75 0.49 18.87 3.43
N THR A 76 1.44 19.61 3.98
CA THR A 76 2.75 19.14 4.43
C THR A 76 2.74 18.36 5.74
N ASP A 77 1.63 18.35 6.49
CA ASP A 77 1.53 17.63 7.75
C ASP A 77 1.39 16.12 7.54
N VAL A 78 0.98 15.70 6.34
CA VAL A 78 0.79 14.30 5.97
C VAL A 78 1.60 13.91 4.74
N VAL A 79 1.99 12.65 4.69
CA VAL A 79 2.54 11.98 3.52
C VAL A 79 1.45 11.16 2.86
N LEU A 80 1.09 11.54 1.65
CA LEU A 80 -0.02 10.93 0.91
C LEU A 80 0.51 9.96 -0.15
N THR A 81 0.14 8.69 -0.01
CA THR A 81 0.44 7.64 -0.97
C THR A 81 -0.80 7.29 -1.78
N THR A 82 -0.69 7.26 -3.10
CA THR A 82 -1.72 6.70 -3.98
C THR A 82 -1.16 5.68 -4.97
N LYS A 83 -2.04 4.93 -5.62
CA LYS A 83 -1.66 3.80 -6.48
C LYS A 83 -2.55 3.76 -7.72
N PHE A 84 -1.96 3.37 -8.86
CA PHE A 84 -2.66 3.25 -10.13
C PHE A 84 -2.54 1.82 -10.69
N SER A 85 -3.64 1.32 -11.27
CA SER A 85 -3.65 0.04 -12.02
C SER A 85 -3.60 0.25 -13.53
N ALA A 86 -3.35 1.47 -14.00
CA ALA A 86 -3.16 1.77 -15.41
C ALA A 86 -1.95 1.03 -15.96
N ALA A 87 -2.00 0.65 -17.25
CA ALA A 87 -0.88 0.02 -17.95
C ALA A 87 -0.15 1.00 -18.87
N HIS A 88 -0.84 1.99 -19.40
CA HIS A 88 -0.33 2.89 -20.43
C HIS A 88 -0.06 4.29 -19.90
N GLU A 89 0.92 4.97 -20.49
CA GLU A 89 1.34 6.33 -20.10
C GLU A 89 0.16 7.32 -20.08
N LYS A 90 -0.60 7.40 -21.17
CA LYS A 90 -1.74 8.33 -21.29
C LYS A 90 -2.80 8.11 -20.21
N GLU A 91 -3.08 6.85 -19.90
CA GLU A 91 -4.05 6.48 -18.87
C GLU A 91 -3.54 6.88 -17.48
N THR A 92 -2.28 6.60 -17.18
CA THR A 92 -1.64 6.95 -15.90
C THR A 92 -1.62 8.46 -15.68
N ILE A 93 -1.25 9.24 -16.69
CA ILE A 93 -1.26 10.72 -16.60
C ILE A 93 -2.67 11.25 -16.39
N ARG A 94 -3.67 10.71 -17.10
CA ARG A 94 -5.08 11.08 -16.91
C ARG A 94 -5.54 10.78 -15.48
N ASP A 95 -5.27 9.57 -14.98
CA ASP A 95 -5.69 9.14 -13.65
C ASP A 95 -4.97 9.95 -12.56
N PHE A 96 -3.70 10.28 -12.78
CA PHE A 96 -2.93 11.17 -11.90
C PHE A 96 -3.52 12.59 -11.84
N ASN A 97 -3.83 13.20 -12.99
CA ASN A 97 -4.44 14.52 -13.03
C ASN A 97 -5.83 14.53 -12.38
N THR A 98 -6.61 13.45 -12.56
CA THR A 98 -7.88 13.26 -11.87
C THR A 98 -7.67 13.17 -10.35
N THR A 99 -6.65 12.45 -9.91
CA THR A 99 -6.29 12.33 -8.48
C THR A 99 -5.97 13.69 -7.86
N LEU A 100 -5.13 14.51 -8.51
CA LEU A 100 -4.82 15.87 -8.02
C LEU A 100 -6.07 16.72 -7.88
N LYS A 101 -6.94 16.69 -8.88
CA LYS A 101 -8.23 17.42 -8.87
C LYS A 101 -9.16 16.94 -7.77
N ASP A 102 -9.34 15.63 -7.64
CA ASP A 102 -10.29 15.03 -6.69
C ASP A 102 -9.83 15.22 -5.24
N LEU A 103 -8.54 15.16 -4.98
CA LEU A 103 -7.92 15.45 -3.69
C LEU A 103 -7.76 16.96 -3.43
N ASN A 104 -7.81 17.79 -4.46
CA ASN A 104 -7.52 19.23 -4.43
C ASN A 104 -6.12 19.53 -3.88
N VAL A 105 -5.11 18.90 -4.50
CA VAL A 105 -3.68 19.04 -4.14
C VAL A 105 -2.84 19.27 -5.39
N ASP A 106 -1.65 19.87 -5.23
CA ASP A 106 -0.73 20.17 -6.32
C ASP A 106 0.29 19.05 -6.57
N TYR A 107 0.50 18.18 -5.60
CA TYR A 107 1.46 17.06 -5.67
C TYR A 107 1.02 15.86 -4.83
N ILE A 108 1.63 14.72 -5.14
CA ILE A 108 1.52 13.48 -4.36
C ILE A 108 2.91 13.13 -3.82
N ASP A 109 3.00 12.68 -2.56
CA ASP A 109 4.29 12.28 -1.99
C ASP A 109 4.78 10.97 -2.58
N VAL A 110 3.93 9.96 -2.63
CA VAL A 110 4.29 8.61 -3.11
C VAL A 110 3.27 8.11 -4.12
N CYS A 111 3.74 7.69 -5.29
CA CYS A 111 2.93 7.11 -6.35
C CYS A 111 3.40 5.68 -6.66
N LEU A 112 2.47 4.71 -6.68
CA LEU A 112 2.80 3.30 -6.89
C LEU A 112 2.07 2.69 -8.09
N LEU A 113 2.74 1.76 -8.78
CA LEU A 113 2.05 0.75 -9.56
C LEU A 113 1.29 -0.18 -8.61
N HIS A 114 -0.03 -0.28 -8.77
CA HIS A 114 -0.89 -1.00 -7.83
C HIS A 114 -0.95 -2.50 -8.09
N GLY A 115 -0.52 -3.30 -7.12
CA GLY A 115 -0.76 -4.74 -7.08
C GLY A 115 -0.10 -5.52 -8.22
N VAL A 116 1.14 -5.21 -8.57
CA VAL A 116 1.90 -5.95 -9.57
C VAL A 116 2.21 -7.36 -9.04
N ARG A 117 1.80 -8.40 -9.77
CA ARG A 117 1.91 -9.78 -9.29
C ARG A 117 2.96 -10.61 -10.01
N THR A 118 3.22 -10.32 -11.29
CA THR A 118 4.18 -11.06 -12.12
C THR A 118 5.07 -10.12 -12.92
N ASN A 119 6.22 -10.63 -13.34
CA ASN A 119 7.12 -9.90 -14.22
C ASN A 119 6.50 -9.59 -15.60
N THR A 120 5.64 -10.47 -16.09
CA THR A 120 4.86 -10.20 -17.32
C THR A 120 3.95 -8.99 -17.11
N GLU A 121 3.23 -8.91 -16.01
CA GLU A 121 2.39 -7.74 -15.69
C GLU A 121 3.25 -6.48 -15.56
N LEU A 122 4.41 -6.56 -14.89
CA LEU A 122 5.34 -5.46 -14.75
C LEU A 122 5.78 -4.91 -16.12
N GLN A 123 6.17 -5.80 -17.05
CA GLN A 123 6.54 -5.43 -18.41
C GLN A 123 5.39 -4.79 -19.18
N MET A 124 4.18 -5.34 -19.10
CA MET A 124 2.97 -4.77 -19.72
C MET A 124 2.63 -3.38 -19.20
N ARG A 125 3.07 -3.04 -17.99
CA ARG A 125 2.85 -1.74 -17.32
C ARG A 125 4.05 -0.79 -17.41
N SER A 126 5.01 -1.08 -18.27
CA SER A 126 6.18 -0.21 -18.51
C SER A 126 5.79 1.22 -18.91
N GLY A 127 4.73 1.39 -19.71
CA GLY A 127 4.20 2.72 -20.06
C GLY A 127 3.70 3.49 -18.84
N ALA A 128 3.08 2.83 -17.87
CA ALA A 128 2.67 3.45 -16.62
C ALA A 128 3.88 3.86 -15.76
N LEU A 129 4.90 3.01 -15.69
CA LEU A 129 6.15 3.32 -14.99
C LEU A 129 6.85 4.54 -15.61
N ASN A 130 6.96 4.60 -16.93
CA ASN A 130 7.52 5.75 -17.64
C ASN A 130 6.77 7.05 -17.31
N ALA A 131 5.44 7.00 -17.24
CA ALA A 131 4.63 8.14 -16.82
C ALA A 131 4.97 8.60 -15.39
N MET A 132 5.13 7.64 -14.46
CA MET A 132 5.46 7.96 -13.07
C MET A 132 6.87 8.58 -12.94
N VAL A 133 7.86 8.08 -13.68
CA VAL A 133 9.21 8.69 -13.76
C VAL A 133 9.12 10.13 -14.27
N LYS A 134 8.34 10.38 -15.32
CA LYS A 134 8.12 11.70 -15.86
C LYS A 134 7.49 12.66 -14.84
N LEU A 135 6.43 12.21 -14.16
CA LEU A 135 5.75 12.98 -13.11
C LEU A 135 6.69 13.30 -11.93
N LYS A 136 7.58 12.39 -11.58
CA LYS A 136 8.63 12.62 -10.57
C LYS A 136 9.63 13.67 -11.03
N ASN A 137 10.11 13.58 -12.26
CA ASN A 137 11.04 14.58 -12.84
C ASN A 137 10.39 15.97 -12.96
N GLU A 138 9.08 16.05 -13.14
CA GLU A 138 8.31 17.30 -13.14
C GLU A 138 8.04 17.84 -11.70
N GLY A 139 8.46 17.13 -10.66
CA GLY A 139 8.21 17.50 -9.25
C GLY A 139 6.78 17.32 -8.77
N LYS A 140 5.92 16.66 -9.57
CA LYS A 140 4.52 16.38 -9.21
C LYS A 140 4.38 15.16 -8.27
N VAL A 141 5.38 14.31 -8.27
CA VAL A 141 5.51 13.15 -7.38
C VAL A 141 6.90 13.19 -6.74
N ARG A 142 6.99 12.96 -5.43
CA ARG A 142 8.28 13.01 -4.72
C ARG A 142 9.01 11.66 -4.79
N ALA A 143 8.28 10.54 -4.71
CA ALA A 143 8.84 9.20 -4.81
C ALA A 143 7.91 8.26 -5.55
N ILE A 144 8.48 7.31 -6.30
CA ILE A 144 7.74 6.32 -7.08
C ILE A 144 8.13 4.89 -6.69
N GLY A 145 7.20 3.97 -6.85
CA GLY A 145 7.44 2.57 -6.53
C GLY A 145 6.35 1.65 -7.05
N LEU A 146 6.28 0.47 -6.49
CA LEU A 146 5.21 -0.49 -6.77
C LEU A 146 4.71 -1.17 -5.50
N SER A 147 3.49 -1.69 -5.53
CA SER A 147 3.00 -2.65 -4.55
C SER A 147 2.96 -4.04 -5.17
N SER A 148 3.50 -5.02 -4.47
CA SER A 148 3.57 -6.40 -4.97
C SER A 148 3.16 -7.43 -3.93
N HIS A 149 2.66 -8.56 -4.45
CA HIS A 149 2.37 -9.78 -3.71
C HIS A 149 3.21 -10.96 -4.23
N GLY A 150 4.06 -10.77 -5.24
CA GLY A 150 4.86 -11.82 -5.88
C GLY A 150 6.35 -11.64 -5.66
N LEU A 151 7.03 -12.73 -5.27
CA LEU A 151 8.46 -12.76 -5.02
C LEU A 151 9.27 -12.45 -6.29
N SER A 152 8.83 -12.93 -7.46
CA SER A 152 9.52 -12.67 -8.73
C SER A 152 9.58 -11.19 -9.07
N VAL A 153 8.50 -10.44 -8.78
CA VAL A 153 8.45 -8.99 -8.96
C VAL A 153 9.39 -8.29 -7.96
N LEU A 154 9.41 -8.73 -6.70
CA LEU A 154 10.33 -8.16 -5.70
C LEU A 154 11.79 -8.37 -6.13
N LYS A 155 12.16 -9.54 -6.66
CA LYS A 155 13.50 -9.79 -7.21
C LYS A 155 13.81 -8.84 -8.37
N SER A 156 12.86 -8.56 -9.25
CA SER A 156 13.06 -7.62 -10.37
C SER A 156 13.30 -6.18 -9.92
N VAL A 157 12.76 -5.75 -8.75
CA VAL A 157 13.01 -4.42 -8.19
C VAL A 157 14.49 -4.15 -7.91
N LEU A 158 15.29 -5.20 -7.66
CA LEU A 158 16.73 -5.06 -7.47
C LEU A 158 17.45 -4.47 -8.69
N GLU A 159 16.92 -4.70 -9.89
CA GLU A 159 17.46 -4.23 -11.16
C GLU A 159 16.74 -2.96 -11.70
N MET A 160 15.89 -2.32 -10.87
CA MET A 160 15.09 -1.15 -11.27
C MET A 160 15.52 0.09 -10.48
N PRO A 161 16.59 0.79 -10.91
CA PRO A 161 17.12 1.96 -10.18
C PRO A 161 16.15 3.13 -10.12
N GLU A 162 15.18 3.21 -11.04
CA GLU A 162 14.14 4.26 -11.07
C GLU A 162 13.15 4.17 -9.91
N LEU A 163 13.00 2.98 -9.29
CA LEU A 163 12.09 2.80 -8.15
C LEU A 163 12.77 3.20 -6.84
N ASP A 164 12.10 4.05 -6.07
CA ASP A 164 12.54 4.52 -4.76
C ASP A 164 12.10 3.60 -3.62
N LEU A 165 11.00 2.85 -3.82
CA LEU A 165 10.35 2.13 -2.72
C LEU A 165 9.41 1.02 -3.19
N VAL A 166 9.07 0.13 -2.25
CA VAL A 166 8.17 -1.01 -2.47
C VAL A 166 7.17 -1.13 -1.32
N TRP A 167 5.89 -1.35 -1.65
CA TRP A 167 4.87 -1.88 -0.74
C TRP A 167 4.85 -3.40 -0.89
N ALA A 168 5.23 -4.13 0.14
CA ALA A 168 5.26 -5.59 0.14
C ALA A 168 4.26 -6.17 1.13
N ARG A 169 3.62 -7.27 0.76
CA ARG A 169 2.81 -8.05 1.71
C ARG A 169 3.73 -8.73 2.71
N ILE A 170 3.52 -8.46 3.99
CA ILE A 170 4.31 -9.01 5.09
C ILE A 170 3.40 -9.35 6.25
N ASN A 171 3.38 -10.62 6.68
CA ASN A 171 2.70 -11.06 7.89
C ASN A 171 3.40 -12.31 8.45
N TYR A 172 3.33 -12.50 9.76
CA TYR A 172 4.05 -13.58 10.46
C TYR A 172 3.60 -14.99 10.04
N ALA A 173 2.39 -15.12 9.52
CA ALA A 173 1.82 -16.41 9.14
C ALA A 173 2.11 -16.80 7.68
N GLY A 174 2.82 -15.96 6.90
CA GLY A 174 3.12 -16.25 5.50
C GLY A 174 1.90 -16.25 4.56
N LEU A 175 0.76 -15.73 5.02
CA LEU A 175 -0.49 -15.79 4.26
C LEU A 175 -0.42 -14.91 3.01
N ASN A 176 -0.54 -15.53 1.84
CA ASN A 176 -0.52 -14.89 0.53
C ASN A 176 0.73 -13.99 0.28
N MET A 177 1.87 -14.29 0.90
CA MET A 177 3.10 -13.50 0.74
C MET A 177 3.78 -13.71 -0.60
N ASP A 178 3.53 -14.83 -1.28
CA ASP A 178 3.90 -15.07 -2.67
C ASP A 178 2.68 -15.55 -3.45
N SER A 179 1.87 -14.63 -3.92
CA SER A 179 0.67 -14.93 -4.71
C SER A 179 0.89 -14.53 -6.17
N GLU A 180 1.75 -15.29 -6.85
CA GLU A 180 2.02 -15.10 -8.28
C GLU A 180 0.90 -15.63 -9.20
N CYS A 181 -0.07 -16.38 -8.66
CA CYS A 181 -1.18 -16.90 -9.45
C CYS A 181 -1.98 -15.79 -10.11
N LEU A 182 -1.77 -15.63 -11.40
CA LEU A 182 -2.68 -14.93 -12.29
C LEU A 182 -3.94 -15.79 -12.41
N GLY A 183 -4.95 -15.49 -11.60
CA GLY A 183 -6.27 -15.99 -11.88
C GLY A 183 -6.76 -15.50 -13.25
N MET A 184 -7.77 -16.16 -13.82
CA MET A 184 -8.37 -15.74 -15.09
C MET A 184 -8.73 -14.23 -15.08
N TYR A 185 -9.10 -13.68 -13.94
CA TYR A 185 -9.38 -12.26 -13.77
C TYR A 185 -8.15 -11.38 -14.02
N ASP A 186 -6.99 -11.75 -13.48
CA ASP A 186 -5.77 -10.97 -13.62
C ASP A 186 -5.24 -11.02 -15.05
N GLN A 187 -5.38 -12.17 -15.72
CA GLN A 187 -5.11 -12.30 -17.15
C GLN A 187 -6.05 -11.41 -17.98
N MET A 188 -7.33 -11.38 -17.67
CA MET A 188 -8.30 -10.50 -18.33
C MET A 188 -8.09 -9.03 -17.99
N ALA A 189 -7.70 -8.70 -16.76
CA ALA A 189 -7.47 -7.33 -16.34
C ALA A 189 -6.21 -6.71 -16.96
N SER A 190 -5.25 -7.52 -17.36
CA SER A 190 -4.05 -7.09 -18.09
C SER A 190 -4.37 -6.65 -19.54
N VAL A 191 -5.51 -7.06 -20.09
CA VAL A 191 -5.94 -6.68 -21.44
C VAL A 191 -7.07 -5.64 -21.33
N TYR A 192 -6.78 -4.41 -21.76
CA TYR A 192 -7.66 -3.24 -21.58
C TYR A 192 -9.12 -3.46 -21.99
N TRP A 193 -9.40 -4.09 -23.12
CA TRP A 193 -10.76 -4.35 -23.61
C TRP A 193 -11.45 -5.46 -22.79
N LEU A 194 -10.73 -6.47 -22.31
CA LEU A 194 -11.27 -7.51 -21.44
C LEU A 194 -11.65 -6.95 -20.06
N LYS A 195 -10.87 -5.99 -19.54
CA LYS A 195 -11.22 -5.25 -18.32
C LYS A 195 -12.53 -4.47 -18.46
N LYS A 196 -12.78 -3.88 -19.65
CA LYS A 196 -14.08 -3.25 -19.97
C LYS A 196 -15.21 -4.27 -20.00
N CYS A 197 -15.01 -5.40 -20.70
CA CYS A 197 -16.00 -6.47 -20.74
C CYS A 197 -16.30 -7.03 -19.34
N TYR A 198 -15.27 -7.26 -18.53
CA TYR A 198 -15.45 -7.72 -17.14
C TYR A 198 -16.34 -6.77 -16.31
N LYS A 199 -16.17 -5.44 -16.44
CA LYS A 199 -17.00 -4.47 -15.72
C LYS A 199 -18.50 -4.57 -16.08
N LEU A 200 -18.81 -5.04 -17.28
CA LEU A 200 -20.18 -5.22 -17.78
C LEU A 200 -20.80 -6.56 -17.37
N LEU A 201 -20.01 -7.51 -16.85
CA LEU A 201 -20.53 -8.80 -16.44
C LEU A 201 -21.39 -8.68 -15.18
N PRO A 202 -22.47 -9.50 -15.07
CA PRO A 202 -23.22 -9.62 -13.83
C PRO A 202 -22.32 -10.06 -12.66
N GLU A 203 -22.61 -9.60 -11.43
CA GLU A 203 -21.79 -9.93 -10.25
C GLU A 203 -21.64 -11.45 -10.02
N ARG A 204 -22.68 -12.25 -10.30
CA ARG A 204 -22.62 -13.72 -10.21
C ARG A 204 -21.55 -14.32 -11.13
N VAL A 205 -21.36 -13.76 -12.34
CA VAL A 205 -20.33 -14.19 -13.28
C VAL A 205 -18.94 -13.69 -12.83
N LYS A 206 -18.85 -12.47 -12.33
CA LYS A 206 -17.61 -11.94 -11.76
C LYS A 206 -17.10 -12.79 -10.59
N LEU A 207 -18.00 -13.28 -9.73
CA LEU A 207 -17.64 -14.16 -8.61
C LEU A 207 -17.07 -15.53 -9.07
N LEU A 208 -17.51 -16.04 -10.23
CA LEU A 208 -16.97 -17.27 -10.81
C LEU A 208 -15.59 -17.11 -11.44
N ILE A 209 -15.30 -15.90 -11.93
CA ILE A 209 -14.05 -15.56 -12.63
C ILE A 209 -12.98 -15.06 -11.63
N ARG A 210 -13.40 -14.49 -10.51
CA ARG A 210 -12.47 -14.06 -9.46
C ARG A 210 -11.63 -15.24 -8.99
N PRO A 211 -10.29 -15.11 -8.96
CA PRO A 211 -9.46 -16.17 -8.42
C PRO A 211 -9.90 -16.42 -6.97
N LYS A 212 -10.09 -17.68 -6.64
CA LYS A 212 -10.09 -18.09 -5.23
C LYS A 212 -8.66 -17.82 -4.76
N VAL A 213 -8.47 -16.76 -4.00
CA VAL A 213 -7.20 -16.53 -3.31
C VAL A 213 -7.01 -17.74 -2.41
N SER A 214 -5.99 -18.56 -2.66
CA SER A 214 -5.64 -19.61 -1.72
C SER A 214 -5.22 -18.90 -0.45
N HIS A 215 -5.84 -19.21 0.67
CA HIS A 215 -5.46 -18.67 1.97
C HIS A 215 -4.40 -19.56 2.64
N GLU A 216 -3.73 -20.39 1.84
CA GLU A 216 -2.66 -21.24 2.34
C GLU A 216 -1.42 -20.41 2.64
N PRO A 217 -0.81 -20.59 3.80
CA PRO A 217 0.45 -19.95 4.12
C PRO A 217 1.55 -20.53 3.23
N ILE A 218 2.48 -19.69 2.83
CA ILE A 218 3.74 -20.16 2.24
C ILE A 218 4.59 -20.85 3.32
N THR A 219 5.52 -21.69 2.89
CA THR A 219 6.48 -22.35 3.79
C THR A 219 7.35 -21.32 4.50
N GLU A 220 8.00 -21.74 5.59
CA GLU A 220 8.94 -20.89 6.31
C GLU A 220 10.13 -20.49 5.42
N ASP A 221 10.64 -21.41 4.60
CA ASP A 221 11.75 -21.13 3.67
C ASP A 221 11.35 -20.09 2.62
N GLU A 222 10.15 -20.18 2.06
CA GLU A 222 9.64 -19.19 1.11
C GLU A 222 9.44 -17.81 1.79
N ARG A 223 8.96 -17.78 3.03
CA ARG A 223 8.85 -16.52 3.79
C ARG A 223 10.23 -15.91 4.03
N ASN A 224 11.21 -16.72 4.44
CA ASN A 224 12.59 -16.28 4.64
C ASN A 224 13.18 -15.73 3.33
N GLU A 225 12.86 -16.33 2.17
CA GLU A 225 13.30 -15.84 0.87
C GLU A 225 12.70 -14.48 0.52
N VAL A 226 11.39 -14.26 0.79
CA VAL A 226 10.73 -12.95 0.64
C VAL A 226 11.42 -11.91 1.52
N GLU A 227 11.64 -12.22 2.80
CA GLU A 227 12.27 -11.28 3.74
C GLU A 227 13.72 -10.96 3.34
N ALA A 228 14.50 -11.97 2.96
CA ALA A 228 15.88 -11.78 2.49
C ALA A 228 15.93 -10.93 1.21
N THR A 229 14.94 -11.08 0.32
CA THR A 229 14.80 -10.24 -0.88
C THR A 229 14.49 -8.79 -0.50
N LEU A 230 13.58 -8.56 0.44
CA LEU A 230 13.26 -7.23 0.93
C LEU A 230 14.44 -6.56 1.64
N GLN A 231 15.22 -7.32 2.42
CA GLN A 231 16.47 -6.83 3.02
C GLN A 231 17.48 -6.38 1.97
N LYS A 232 17.62 -7.14 0.86
CA LYS A 232 18.49 -6.76 -0.26
C LYS A 232 17.99 -5.48 -0.94
N ILE A 233 16.67 -5.34 -1.15
CA ILE A 233 16.08 -4.11 -1.71
C ILE A 233 16.36 -2.93 -0.78
N HIS A 234 16.15 -3.08 0.52
CA HIS A 234 16.41 -2.04 1.52
C HIS A 234 17.91 -1.66 1.56
N SER A 235 18.82 -2.64 1.43
CA SER A 235 20.27 -2.37 1.38
C SER A 235 20.70 -1.52 0.18
N GLN A 236 19.90 -1.49 -0.89
CA GLN A 236 20.06 -0.57 -2.02
C GLN A 236 19.46 0.82 -1.74
N SER A 237 19.06 1.08 -0.49
CA SER A 237 18.47 2.36 -0.05
C SER A 237 17.08 2.63 -0.60
N LYS A 238 16.36 1.61 -1.02
CA LYS A 238 14.95 1.69 -1.40
C LYS A 238 14.08 1.52 -0.15
N GLY A 239 13.02 2.31 -0.06
CA GLY A 239 12.08 2.23 1.07
C GLY A 239 11.21 0.96 1.02
N ILE A 240 11.00 0.33 2.16
CA ILE A 240 10.11 -0.83 2.30
C ILE A 240 8.92 -0.46 3.19
N VAL A 241 7.73 -0.64 2.65
CA VAL A 241 6.48 -0.47 3.43
C VAL A 241 5.71 -1.79 3.46
N GLY A 242 5.49 -2.28 4.67
CA GLY A 242 4.68 -3.47 4.90
C GLY A 242 3.20 -3.19 4.66
N MET A 243 2.51 -4.10 3.96
CA MET A 243 1.06 -4.07 3.80
C MET A 243 0.46 -5.43 4.09
N LYS A 244 -0.87 -5.44 4.32
CA LYS A 244 -1.62 -6.68 4.64
C LYS A 244 -1.09 -7.41 5.89
N VAL A 245 -0.61 -6.63 6.85
CA VAL A 245 -0.06 -7.11 8.13
C VAL A 245 -1.03 -8.06 8.85
N LEU A 246 -2.33 -7.74 8.81
CA LEU A 246 -3.41 -8.57 9.37
C LEU A 246 -3.99 -9.57 8.35
N ALA A 247 -3.27 -9.87 7.25
CA ALA A 247 -3.69 -10.82 6.22
C ALA A 247 -5.15 -10.66 5.79
N GLU A 248 -5.57 -9.40 5.52
CA GLU A 248 -6.95 -9.05 5.12
C GLU A 248 -8.02 -9.41 6.18
N GLY A 249 -7.63 -9.40 7.46
CA GLY A 249 -8.48 -9.67 8.60
C GLY A 249 -8.42 -11.11 9.14
N MET A 250 -7.70 -12.01 8.45
CA MET A 250 -7.52 -13.39 8.94
C MET A 250 -6.69 -13.49 10.23
N LEU A 251 -5.86 -12.49 10.51
CA LEU A 251 -5.04 -12.40 11.72
C LEU A 251 -5.56 -11.35 12.72
N ARG A 252 -6.86 -11.00 12.64
CA ARG A 252 -7.42 -9.96 13.53
C ARG A 252 -7.39 -10.37 15.01
N ASP A 253 -7.60 -11.66 15.28
CA ASP A 253 -7.60 -12.19 16.66
C ASP A 253 -6.17 -12.25 17.24
N ASP A 254 -5.15 -12.22 16.39
CA ASP A 254 -3.72 -12.15 16.72
C ASP A 254 -3.08 -10.82 16.31
N ALA A 255 -3.86 -9.72 16.27
CA ALA A 255 -3.41 -8.44 15.74
C ALA A 255 -2.15 -7.91 16.42
N GLU A 256 -2.06 -8.03 17.75
CA GLU A 256 -0.88 -7.60 18.51
C GLU A 256 0.38 -8.36 18.05
N LYS A 257 0.31 -9.68 17.90
CA LYS A 257 1.41 -10.51 17.40
C LYS A 257 1.80 -10.13 15.97
N ALA A 258 0.82 -9.91 15.09
CA ALA A 258 1.07 -9.55 13.71
C ALA A 258 1.74 -8.18 13.57
N ILE A 259 1.31 -7.20 14.36
CA ILE A 259 1.88 -5.85 14.39
C ILE A 259 3.31 -5.89 14.95
N LYS A 260 3.53 -6.55 16.10
CA LYS A 260 4.86 -6.71 16.70
C LYS A 260 5.84 -7.36 15.74
N TYR A 261 5.42 -8.43 15.05
CA TYR A 261 6.27 -9.07 14.05
C TYR A 261 6.75 -8.10 12.98
N VAL A 262 5.87 -7.38 12.32
CA VAL A 262 6.27 -6.44 11.27
C VAL A 262 7.03 -5.25 11.83
N ASN A 263 6.69 -4.80 13.04
CA ASN A 263 7.39 -3.72 13.73
C ASN A 263 8.82 -4.09 14.12
N SER A 264 9.12 -5.36 14.39
CA SER A 264 10.47 -5.85 14.71
C SER A 264 11.40 -5.97 13.49
N LEU A 265 10.87 -5.96 12.26
CA LEU A 265 11.66 -6.10 11.04
C LEU A 265 12.42 -4.78 10.75
N SER A 266 13.74 -4.80 10.90
CA SER A 266 14.59 -3.60 10.76
C SER A 266 14.64 -3.04 9.33
N PHE A 267 14.39 -3.88 8.32
CA PHE A 267 14.35 -3.49 6.91
C PHE A 267 13.00 -2.92 6.46
N VAL A 268 11.98 -2.94 7.31
CA VAL A 268 10.68 -2.32 7.03
C VAL A 268 10.70 -0.91 7.60
N ASP A 269 10.56 0.13 6.76
CA ASP A 269 10.56 1.52 7.21
C ASP A 269 9.22 1.91 7.85
N SER A 270 8.11 1.48 7.24
CA SER A 270 6.75 1.76 7.69
C SER A 270 5.82 0.61 7.31
N PHE A 271 4.64 0.53 7.91
CA PHE A 271 3.63 -0.43 7.48
C PHE A 271 2.23 0.15 7.60
N ILE A 272 1.32 -0.34 6.74
CA ILE A 272 -0.02 0.22 6.59
C ILE A 272 -1.05 -0.76 7.15
N ILE A 273 -1.93 -0.24 8.01
CA ILE A 273 -3.10 -0.96 8.52
C ILE A 273 -4.35 -0.15 8.21
N GLY A 274 -5.38 -0.82 7.70
CA GLY A 274 -6.72 -0.24 7.59
C GLY A 274 -7.38 -0.22 8.96
N MET A 275 -7.85 0.94 9.38
CA MET A 275 -8.52 1.15 10.68
C MET A 275 -9.86 1.82 10.43
N LEU A 276 -10.92 1.38 11.16
CA LEU A 276 -12.29 1.80 10.94
C LEU A 276 -12.89 2.62 12.09
N ASN A 277 -12.19 2.70 13.22
CA ASN A 277 -12.61 3.44 14.42
C ASN A 277 -11.40 3.94 15.19
N LYS A 278 -11.66 4.79 16.20
CA LYS A 278 -10.61 5.39 17.04
C LYS A 278 -9.93 4.37 17.97
N GLU A 279 -10.67 3.39 18.41
CA GLU A 279 -10.21 2.31 19.29
C GLU A 279 -9.13 1.48 18.59
N GLU A 280 -9.31 1.16 17.30
CA GLU A 280 -8.30 0.47 16.49
C GLU A 280 -7.04 1.33 16.28
N ILE A 281 -7.20 2.65 16.11
CA ILE A 281 -6.06 3.57 16.00
C ILE A 281 -5.28 3.60 17.32
N ASP A 282 -5.96 3.78 18.44
CA ASP A 282 -5.33 3.86 19.76
C ASP A 282 -4.60 2.57 20.12
N GLU A 283 -5.24 1.43 19.89
CA GLU A 283 -4.65 0.11 20.16
C GLU A 283 -3.42 -0.15 19.28
N ASN A 284 -3.51 0.08 17.97
CA ASN A 284 -2.38 -0.10 17.08
C ASN A 284 -1.21 0.85 17.43
N CYS A 285 -1.52 2.11 17.79
CA CYS A 285 -0.52 3.05 18.27
C CYS A 285 0.14 2.58 19.57
N ARG A 286 -0.63 2.02 20.51
CA ARG A 286 -0.12 1.48 21.77
C ARG A 286 0.87 0.34 21.50
N ILE A 287 0.50 -0.60 20.64
CA ILE A 287 1.35 -1.74 20.30
C ILE A 287 2.67 -1.29 19.66
N VAL A 288 2.62 -0.39 18.68
CA VAL A 288 3.80 0.09 17.96
C VAL A 288 4.73 0.90 18.87
N ASN A 289 4.19 1.71 19.78
CA ASN A 289 5.01 2.54 20.70
C ASN A 289 5.61 1.74 21.86
N ALA A 290 4.97 0.67 22.33
CA ALA A 290 5.47 -0.14 23.44
C ALA A 290 6.85 -0.77 23.12
N GLU A 291 7.09 -1.19 21.88
CA GLU A 291 8.39 -1.76 21.47
C GLU A 291 9.50 -0.70 21.36
N ASN A 292 9.15 0.54 21.02
CA ASN A 292 10.13 1.62 20.95
C ASN A 292 10.68 2.03 22.34
N MET A 293 9.93 1.82 23.42
CA MET A 293 10.40 2.10 24.78
C MET A 293 11.40 1.04 25.28
N VAL A 294 11.24 -0.22 24.87
CA VAL A 294 12.15 -1.31 25.28
C VAL A 294 13.52 -1.21 24.59
N SER A 295 13.58 -0.69 23.37
CA SER A 295 14.85 -0.53 22.62
C SER A 295 15.71 0.64 23.14
N GLU A 296 15.12 1.70 23.68
CA GLU A 296 15.85 2.84 24.27
C GLU A 296 16.44 2.55 25.65
N ASP A 297 15.90 1.58 26.39
CA ASP A 297 16.42 1.15 27.70
C ASP A 297 17.57 0.12 27.60
N VAL A 298 17.77 -0.48 26.43
CA VAL A 298 18.87 -1.44 26.16
C VAL A 298 20.13 -0.75 25.63
N GLU A 299 20.01 0.48 25.11
CA GLU A 299 21.15 1.28 24.62
C GLU A 299 21.70 2.27 25.67
N LYS A 300 21.18 2.26 26.90
CA LYS A 300 21.72 3.00 28.07
C LYS A 300 22.44 2.06 29.02
#